data_e67a646ad21c72dcb7c2a2bc0b5768ed
#
_entry.id   e67a646ad21c72dcb7c2a2bc0b5768ed
#
_cell.length_a   1.000
_cell.length_b   1.000
_cell.length_c   1.000
_cell.angle_alpha   90.00
_cell.angle_beta   90.00
_cell.angle_gamma   90.00
#
_symmetry.space_group_name_H-M   'P 1'
#
loop_
_entity.id
_entity.type
_entity.pdbx_description
1 polymer ?
#
loop_
_entity_poly.entity_id
_entity_poly.type
_entity_poly.pdbx_seq_one_letter_code
_entity_poly.pdbx_strand_id
1 'polypeptide(L)'
;MPVATMEKVERNPYEAAMENFDIAADELELQDDLRSMIKYPERTLTVTLPVRMDQGHVMRFEGYRVQHSTARGPAKGGIRYHPNVTVDEVKALATWMTWKCAVVNIPFGGGKGGVTCNPKEMSMSELERLTRRYAASILPLIGPQQDIPAPDVYTNSQVMAWIMDTYSMTKGFPIPGVVTGKPISLGGSLGRNEATGRGVFYTLEAACDHLRIPMKGSKVVVQGFGNAGSIAAHLLDSHQAYVVAVSDSRGCVYNKNGLDIPKLMIHKERTGVVADFPGSEPISPNELLSLDCDILVPAALENAIHEDNAHSVRAKIVAEAANGPVTPEADNILEAKGVFLIPDILCNAGGVTVSYFEWVQDEQHLFWEAQDVYNRLERVMKTSFNEVLKIHLERKVLMRTAANMLGISRVAEATTLRGLYP
;
A
#
# COMPACT_ATOMS: atom_id res chain seq x y z
N MET A 1 40.11 -17.30 -13.67
CA MET A 1 39.11 -16.47 -14.37
C MET A 1 38.08 -16.09 -13.36
N PRO A 2 37.79 -14.81 -13.13
CA PRO A 2 36.71 -14.45 -12.22
C PRO A 2 35.35 -14.83 -12.87
N VAL A 3 34.53 -15.54 -12.13
CA VAL A 3 33.16 -15.84 -12.50
C VAL A 3 32.42 -14.49 -12.55
N ALA A 4 31.97 -14.12 -13.74
CA ALA A 4 31.11 -12.94 -13.90
C ALA A 4 29.83 -13.20 -13.08
N THR A 5 29.63 -12.42 -12.04
CA THR A 5 28.33 -12.29 -11.38
C THR A 5 27.38 -11.75 -12.43
N MET A 6 26.44 -12.57 -12.89
CA MET A 6 25.30 -12.10 -13.66
C MET A 6 24.56 -11.09 -12.76
N GLU A 7 24.62 -9.80 -13.10
CA GLU A 7 23.69 -8.81 -12.55
C GLU A 7 22.28 -9.34 -12.83
N LYS A 8 21.49 -9.60 -11.77
CA LYS A 8 20.05 -9.86 -11.93
C LYS A 8 19.50 -8.63 -12.63
N VAL A 9 19.08 -8.77 -13.87
CA VAL A 9 18.33 -7.72 -14.59
C VAL A 9 17.08 -7.45 -13.76
N GLU A 10 17.02 -6.30 -13.09
CA GLU A 10 15.80 -5.89 -12.38
C GLU A 10 14.65 -5.83 -13.40
N ARG A 11 13.64 -6.66 -13.19
CA ARG A 11 12.46 -6.73 -14.06
C ARG A 11 11.71 -5.39 -14.00
N ASN A 12 11.32 -4.86 -15.16
CA ASN A 12 10.56 -3.63 -15.22
C ASN A 12 9.22 -3.80 -14.46
N PRO A 13 8.94 -3.00 -13.40
CA PRO A 13 7.73 -3.16 -12.59
C PRO A 13 6.44 -2.95 -13.38
N TYR A 14 6.47 -2.16 -14.46
CA TYR A 14 5.31 -1.96 -15.32
C TYR A 14 5.00 -3.20 -16.16
N GLU A 15 6.01 -3.88 -16.70
CA GLU A 15 5.84 -5.16 -17.39
C GLU A 15 5.25 -6.22 -16.48
N ALA A 16 5.75 -6.32 -15.24
CA ALA A 16 5.21 -7.23 -14.23
C ALA A 16 3.73 -6.93 -13.88
N ALA A 17 3.36 -5.64 -13.79
CA ALA A 17 1.96 -5.25 -13.57
C ALA A 17 1.06 -5.64 -14.74
N MET A 18 1.56 -5.53 -15.99
CA MET A 18 0.82 -5.93 -17.21
C MET A 18 0.61 -7.44 -17.29
N GLU A 19 1.60 -8.23 -16.92
CA GLU A 19 1.47 -9.70 -16.89
C GLU A 19 0.46 -10.16 -15.84
N ASN A 20 0.50 -9.60 -14.63
CA ASN A 20 -0.50 -9.90 -13.59
C ASN A 20 -1.93 -9.54 -14.03
N PHE A 21 -2.07 -8.45 -14.79
CA PHE A 21 -3.34 -8.11 -15.41
C PHE A 21 -3.76 -9.18 -16.43
N ASP A 22 -2.87 -9.58 -17.34
CA ASP A 22 -3.18 -10.57 -18.38
C ASP A 22 -3.64 -11.90 -17.80
N ILE A 23 -2.96 -12.41 -16.76
CA ILE A 23 -3.35 -13.64 -16.06
C ILE A 23 -4.80 -13.54 -15.54
N ALA A 24 -5.13 -12.45 -14.85
CA ALA A 24 -6.48 -12.30 -14.31
C ALA A 24 -7.53 -12.02 -15.41
N ALA A 25 -7.16 -11.34 -16.49
CA ALA A 25 -8.02 -11.08 -17.64
C ALA A 25 -8.32 -12.34 -18.43
N ASP A 26 -7.36 -13.29 -18.54
CA ASP A 26 -7.55 -14.61 -19.12
C ASP A 26 -8.55 -15.43 -18.31
N GLU A 27 -8.39 -15.48 -16.99
CA GLU A 27 -9.31 -16.16 -16.07
C GLU A 27 -10.75 -15.58 -16.10
N LEU A 28 -10.88 -14.29 -16.42
CA LEU A 28 -12.15 -13.59 -16.59
C LEU A 28 -12.74 -13.72 -18.00
N GLU A 29 -11.99 -14.31 -18.95
CA GLU A 29 -12.37 -14.40 -20.37
C GLU A 29 -12.76 -13.02 -20.96
N LEU A 30 -12.00 -11.98 -20.59
CA LEU A 30 -12.28 -10.62 -21.06
C LEU A 30 -12.06 -10.50 -22.57
N GLN A 31 -13.01 -9.84 -23.25
CA GLN A 31 -12.92 -9.53 -24.67
C GLN A 31 -11.74 -8.59 -24.96
N ASP A 32 -11.06 -8.76 -26.08
CA ASP A 32 -9.83 -8.05 -26.45
C ASP A 32 -9.99 -6.53 -26.44
N ASP A 33 -11.12 -6.00 -26.93
CA ASP A 33 -11.40 -4.56 -26.93
C ASP A 33 -11.45 -4.01 -25.52
N LEU A 34 -12.18 -4.66 -24.61
CA LEU A 34 -12.29 -4.23 -23.21
C LEU A 34 -10.95 -4.38 -22.49
N ARG A 35 -10.22 -5.48 -22.75
CA ARG A 35 -8.87 -5.71 -22.25
C ARG A 35 -7.93 -4.57 -22.64
N SER A 36 -7.93 -4.16 -23.90
CA SER A 36 -7.10 -3.06 -24.38
C SER A 36 -7.45 -1.71 -23.75
N MET A 37 -8.74 -1.47 -23.46
CA MET A 37 -9.20 -0.22 -22.84
C MET A 37 -8.78 -0.05 -21.39
N ILE A 38 -8.72 -1.15 -20.60
CA ILE A 38 -8.50 -1.07 -19.16
C ILE A 38 -7.08 -1.44 -18.72
N LYS A 39 -6.25 -1.95 -19.66
CA LYS A 39 -4.87 -2.38 -19.38
C LYS A 39 -3.90 -1.22 -19.22
N TYR A 40 -4.08 -0.15 -19.99
CA TYR A 40 -3.13 0.95 -20.09
C TYR A 40 -3.61 2.22 -19.40
N PRO A 41 -2.70 3.07 -18.87
CA PRO A 41 -3.07 4.34 -18.27
C PRO A 41 -3.81 5.27 -19.24
N GLU A 42 -4.88 5.90 -18.78
CA GLU A 42 -5.64 6.90 -19.53
C GLU A 42 -4.79 8.16 -19.80
N ARG A 43 -3.95 8.55 -18.83
CA ARG A 43 -3.11 9.75 -18.92
C ARG A 43 -1.80 9.59 -18.21
N THR A 44 -0.73 10.10 -18.83
CA THR A 44 0.61 10.21 -18.23
C THR A 44 1.13 11.62 -18.45
N LEU A 45 1.43 12.34 -17.39
CA LEU A 45 2.01 13.67 -17.42
C LEU A 45 3.43 13.62 -16.84
N THR A 46 4.41 14.08 -17.62
CA THR A 46 5.79 14.33 -17.18
C THR A 46 6.04 15.83 -17.14
N VAL A 47 6.61 16.32 -16.05
CA VAL A 47 6.86 17.75 -15.84
C VAL A 47 8.30 18.03 -15.44
N THR A 48 8.84 19.14 -15.93
CA THR A 48 10.14 19.66 -15.50
C THR A 48 9.94 20.70 -14.41
N LEU A 49 10.65 20.56 -13.29
CA LEU A 49 10.49 21.34 -12.07
C LEU A 49 11.78 22.13 -11.76
N PRO A 50 11.94 23.36 -12.27
CA PRO A 50 13.02 24.22 -11.84
C PRO A 50 12.74 24.77 -10.44
N VAL A 51 13.66 24.53 -9.50
CA VAL A 51 13.57 24.94 -8.09
C VAL A 51 14.82 25.71 -7.69
N ARG A 52 14.62 26.86 -7.05
CA ARG A 52 15.74 27.62 -6.46
C ARG A 52 16.16 26.97 -5.14
N MET A 53 17.40 26.55 -5.06
CA MET A 53 18.01 25.96 -3.88
C MET A 53 18.41 27.04 -2.87
N ASP A 54 18.64 26.66 -1.61
CA ASP A 54 19.02 27.59 -0.53
C ASP A 54 20.33 28.31 -0.82
N GLN A 55 21.23 27.67 -1.57
CA GLN A 55 22.50 28.26 -2.04
C GLN A 55 22.33 29.25 -3.23
N GLY A 56 21.07 29.48 -3.71
CA GLY A 56 20.76 30.47 -4.73
C GLY A 56 20.78 29.96 -6.18
N HIS A 57 21.39 28.81 -6.48
CA HIS A 57 21.34 28.22 -7.82
C HIS A 57 19.98 27.58 -8.11
N VAL A 58 19.67 27.33 -9.37
CA VAL A 58 18.47 26.63 -9.80
C VAL A 58 18.82 25.17 -10.10
N MET A 59 18.11 24.25 -9.47
CA MET A 59 18.17 22.83 -9.74
C MET A 59 16.94 22.38 -10.50
N ARG A 60 17.11 21.43 -11.43
CA ARG A 60 16.00 20.87 -12.23
C ARG A 60 15.67 19.47 -11.71
N PHE A 61 14.42 19.25 -11.39
CA PHE A 61 13.86 17.94 -11.06
C PHE A 61 12.88 17.50 -12.14
N GLU A 62 12.59 16.20 -12.18
CA GLU A 62 11.58 15.61 -13.04
C GLU A 62 10.46 15.04 -12.17
N GLY A 63 9.21 15.30 -12.57
CA GLY A 63 8.03 14.84 -11.86
C GLY A 63 7.04 14.17 -12.79
N TYR A 64 6.26 13.24 -12.24
CA TYR A 64 5.28 12.43 -12.97
C TYR A 64 3.94 12.43 -12.26
N ARG A 65 2.82 12.43 -13.02
CA ARG A 65 1.49 12.06 -12.55
C ARG A 65 0.83 11.18 -13.58
N VAL A 66 0.42 9.98 -13.14
CA VAL A 66 -0.26 8.98 -13.99
C VAL A 66 -1.65 8.74 -13.43
N GLN A 67 -2.65 8.79 -14.32
CA GLN A 67 -4.03 8.34 -14.08
C GLN A 67 -4.20 7.06 -14.89
N HIS A 68 -4.31 5.93 -14.19
CA HIS A 68 -4.48 4.64 -14.87
C HIS A 68 -5.92 4.45 -15.31
N SER A 69 -6.89 4.64 -14.44
CA SER A 69 -8.30 4.58 -14.79
C SER A 69 -9.13 5.55 -13.95
N THR A 70 -10.13 6.16 -14.57
CA THR A 70 -11.16 6.99 -13.91
C THR A 70 -12.56 6.41 -14.10
N ALA A 71 -12.67 5.19 -14.58
CA ALA A 71 -13.97 4.54 -14.87
C ALA A 71 -14.88 4.45 -13.65
N ARG A 72 -14.32 4.25 -12.44
CA ARG A 72 -15.07 4.13 -11.18
C ARG A 72 -15.16 5.43 -10.37
N GLY A 73 -14.48 6.48 -10.78
CA GLY A 73 -14.45 7.77 -10.08
C GLY A 73 -13.08 8.45 -10.17
N PRO A 74 -12.82 9.49 -9.38
CA PRO A 74 -11.56 10.21 -9.40
C PRO A 74 -10.36 9.29 -9.25
N ALA A 75 -9.27 9.56 -9.98
CA ALA A 75 -8.03 8.83 -9.77
C ALA A 75 -7.51 9.06 -8.34
N LYS A 76 -6.95 8.03 -7.71
CA LYS A 76 -6.47 8.08 -6.33
C LYS A 76 -5.11 7.43 -6.19
N GLY A 77 -4.17 8.12 -5.54
CA GLY A 77 -2.89 7.50 -5.22
C GLY A 77 -1.82 8.47 -4.73
N GLY A 78 -0.81 7.90 -4.08
CA GLY A 78 0.27 8.63 -3.42
C GLY A 78 1.21 9.34 -4.37
N ILE A 79 2.03 10.22 -3.80
CA ILE A 79 3.16 10.89 -4.47
C ILE A 79 4.43 10.41 -3.78
N ARG A 80 5.36 9.84 -4.56
CA ARG A 80 6.64 9.31 -4.08
C ARG A 80 7.78 10.28 -4.40
N TYR A 81 8.59 10.59 -3.40
CA TYR A 81 9.85 11.32 -3.60
C TYR A 81 11.02 10.35 -3.39
N HIS A 82 11.74 10.04 -4.46
CA HIS A 82 12.87 9.13 -4.36
C HIS A 82 13.81 9.31 -5.57
N PRO A 83 15.13 9.14 -5.42
CA PRO A 83 16.07 9.31 -6.53
C PRO A 83 15.86 8.30 -7.68
N ASN A 84 15.29 7.13 -7.39
CA ASN A 84 15.06 6.07 -8.38
C ASN A 84 13.64 6.10 -8.99
N VAL A 85 12.83 7.11 -8.72
CA VAL A 85 11.49 7.21 -9.32
C VAL A 85 11.60 7.33 -10.84
N THR A 86 10.90 6.44 -11.54
CA THR A 86 10.78 6.43 -13.01
C THR A 86 9.31 6.49 -13.43
N VAL A 87 9.05 6.88 -14.67
CA VAL A 87 7.69 6.90 -15.21
C VAL A 87 7.05 5.50 -15.22
N ASP A 88 7.83 4.45 -15.48
CA ASP A 88 7.31 3.08 -15.52
C ASP A 88 6.96 2.56 -14.12
N GLU A 89 7.76 2.87 -13.11
CA GLU A 89 7.39 2.63 -11.71
C GLU A 89 6.06 3.33 -11.35
N VAL A 90 5.92 4.60 -11.74
CA VAL A 90 4.70 5.36 -11.46
C VAL A 90 3.48 4.79 -12.20
N LYS A 91 3.65 4.29 -13.44
CA LYS A 91 2.58 3.58 -14.19
C LYS A 91 2.17 2.29 -13.49
N ALA A 92 3.13 1.45 -13.08
CA ALA A 92 2.86 0.22 -12.34
C ALA A 92 2.05 0.49 -11.07
N LEU A 93 2.51 1.44 -10.27
CA LEU A 93 1.87 1.84 -9.03
C LEU A 93 0.46 2.42 -9.25
N ALA A 94 0.23 3.18 -10.33
CA ALA A 94 -1.09 3.70 -10.69
C ALA A 94 -2.05 2.56 -11.09
N THR A 95 -1.55 1.57 -11.83
CA THR A 95 -2.29 0.36 -12.20
C THR A 95 -2.74 -0.42 -10.96
N TRP A 96 -1.81 -0.70 -10.05
CA TRP A 96 -2.14 -1.39 -8.79
C TRP A 96 -3.13 -0.61 -7.93
N MET A 97 -3.06 0.73 -7.92
CA MET A 97 -4.04 1.55 -7.21
C MET A 97 -5.46 1.41 -7.77
N THR A 98 -5.63 1.26 -9.10
CA THR A 98 -6.93 0.98 -9.71
C THR A 98 -7.54 -0.30 -9.17
N TRP A 99 -6.78 -1.39 -9.19
CA TRP A 99 -7.25 -2.69 -8.71
C TRP A 99 -7.50 -2.67 -7.21
N LYS A 100 -6.62 -2.06 -6.43
CA LYS A 100 -6.75 -1.93 -4.97
C LYS A 100 -8.04 -1.17 -4.59
N CYS A 101 -8.32 -0.03 -5.21
CA CYS A 101 -9.57 0.72 -4.96
C CYS A 101 -10.80 -0.08 -5.36
N ALA A 102 -10.73 -0.84 -6.46
CA ALA A 102 -11.82 -1.66 -6.92
C ALA A 102 -12.07 -2.88 -6.01
N VAL A 103 -11.02 -3.55 -5.51
CA VAL A 103 -11.15 -4.70 -4.59
C VAL A 103 -11.92 -4.32 -3.32
N VAL A 104 -11.61 -3.18 -2.72
CA VAL A 104 -12.31 -2.70 -1.51
C VAL A 104 -13.58 -1.89 -1.82
N ASN A 105 -13.99 -1.89 -3.09
CA ASN A 105 -15.24 -1.30 -3.58
C ASN A 105 -15.45 0.17 -3.20
N ILE A 106 -14.38 0.96 -3.19
CA ILE A 106 -14.49 2.42 -3.04
C ILE A 106 -14.63 3.08 -4.42
N PRO A 107 -15.34 4.23 -4.53
CA PRO A 107 -15.64 4.87 -5.80
C PRO A 107 -14.46 5.73 -6.30
N PHE A 108 -13.29 5.11 -6.41
CA PHE A 108 -12.07 5.70 -6.92
C PHE A 108 -11.51 4.89 -8.07
N GLY A 109 -10.87 5.58 -8.98
CA GLY A 109 -9.93 5.02 -9.94
C GLY A 109 -8.53 4.90 -9.35
N GLY A 110 -7.53 4.72 -10.22
CA GLY A 110 -6.12 4.62 -9.83
C GLY A 110 -5.26 5.72 -10.39
N GLY A 111 -4.47 6.33 -9.53
CA GLY A 111 -3.46 7.28 -9.92
C GLY A 111 -2.20 7.15 -9.09
N LYS A 112 -1.11 7.71 -9.57
CA LYS A 112 0.17 7.77 -8.87
C LYS A 112 0.97 8.97 -9.33
N GLY A 113 1.74 9.55 -8.41
CA GLY A 113 2.71 10.58 -8.72
C GLY A 113 4.08 10.26 -8.17
N GLY A 114 5.07 10.99 -8.67
CA GLY A 114 6.42 10.90 -8.13
C GLY A 114 7.29 12.05 -8.61
N VAL A 115 8.37 12.30 -7.88
CA VAL A 115 9.43 13.23 -8.26
C VAL A 115 10.77 12.53 -8.05
N THR A 116 11.62 12.58 -9.07
CA THR A 116 12.99 12.07 -8.99
C THR A 116 13.83 13.08 -8.21
N CYS A 117 14.01 12.85 -6.90
CA CYS A 117 14.78 13.71 -5.99
C CYS A 117 15.28 12.90 -4.79
N ASN A 118 16.27 13.42 -4.07
CA ASN A 118 16.72 12.87 -2.79
C ASN A 118 16.27 13.77 -1.62
N PRO A 119 15.12 13.52 -1.00
CA PRO A 119 14.63 14.36 0.10
C PRO A 119 15.53 14.42 1.32
N LYS A 120 16.42 13.42 1.51
CA LYS A 120 17.37 13.38 2.64
C LYS A 120 18.49 14.42 2.51
N GLU A 121 18.72 14.92 1.30
CA GLU A 121 19.75 15.93 1.00
C GLU A 121 19.15 17.33 0.83
N MET A 122 17.83 17.48 1.03
CA MET A 122 17.11 18.74 0.86
C MET A 122 16.69 19.33 2.21
N SER A 123 16.75 20.64 2.31
CA SER A 123 16.14 21.35 3.44
C SER A 123 14.60 21.31 3.36
N MET A 124 13.94 21.57 4.49
CA MET A 124 12.46 21.69 4.51
C MET A 124 11.95 22.78 3.59
N SER A 125 12.69 23.90 3.48
CA SER A 125 12.35 25.01 2.57
C SER A 125 12.50 24.62 1.10
N GLU A 126 13.51 23.82 0.77
CA GLU A 126 13.72 23.28 -0.59
C GLU A 126 12.62 22.28 -0.95
N LEU A 127 12.26 21.39 -0.01
CA LEU A 127 11.15 20.42 -0.19
C LEU A 127 9.82 21.15 -0.37
N GLU A 128 9.56 22.23 0.38
CA GLU A 128 8.36 23.04 0.20
C GLU A 128 8.31 23.66 -1.19
N ARG A 129 9.39 24.29 -1.64
CA ARG A 129 9.47 24.89 -2.98
C ARG A 129 9.28 23.85 -4.09
N LEU A 130 9.93 22.66 -3.95
CA LEU A 130 9.76 21.55 -4.89
C LEU A 130 8.31 21.09 -4.92
N THR A 131 7.71 20.86 -3.77
CA THR A 131 6.33 20.38 -3.64
C THR A 131 5.33 21.36 -4.23
N ARG A 132 5.44 22.65 -3.91
CA ARG A 132 4.57 23.68 -4.47
C ARG A 132 4.75 23.81 -5.99
N ARG A 133 5.98 23.70 -6.49
CA ARG A 133 6.25 23.71 -7.93
C ARG A 133 5.65 22.48 -8.61
N TYR A 134 5.78 21.31 -8.02
CA TYR A 134 5.17 20.08 -8.53
C TYR A 134 3.64 20.19 -8.52
N ALA A 135 3.04 20.61 -7.40
CA ALA A 135 1.59 20.82 -7.30
C ALA A 135 1.06 21.75 -8.38
N ALA A 136 1.73 22.91 -8.58
CA ALA A 136 1.37 23.86 -9.64
C ALA A 136 1.47 23.25 -11.05
N SER A 137 2.45 22.37 -11.29
CA SER A 137 2.66 21.75 -12.61
C SER A 137 1.65 20.65 -12.93
N ILE A 138 1.10 19.97 -11.93
CA ILE A 138 0.08 18.92 -12.10
C ILE A 138 -1.36 19.42 -11.89
N LEU A 139 -1.57 20.71 -11.62
CA LEU A 139 -2.89 21.33 -11.43
C LEU A 139 -3.94 20.92 -12.48
N PRO A 140 -3.61 20.78 -13.79
CA PRO A 140 -4.60 20.37 -14.78
C PRO A 140 -5.20 18.99 -14.57
N LEU A 141 -4.53 18.13 -13.80
CA LEU A 141 -4.97 16.75 -13.57
C LEU A 141 -5.62 16.56 -12.20
N ILE A 142 -5.16 17.29 -11.15
CA ILE A 142 -5.61 17.07 -9.78
C ILE A 142 -6.86 17.87 -9.43
N GLY A 143 -7.64 17.33 -8.51
CA GLY A 143 -8.85 17.97 -7.98
C GLY A 143 -9.72 16.95 -7.24
N PRO A 144 -10.60 17.40 -6.34
CA PRO A 144 -11.41 16.48 -5.51
C PRO A 144 -12.32 15.57 -6.35
N GLN A 145 -12.69 15.98 -7.58
CA GLN A 145 -13.54 15.21 -8.48
C GLN A 145 -12.77 14.62 -9.69
N GLN A 146 -11.44 14.75 -9.71
CA GLN A 146 -10.61 14.34 -10.85
C GLN A 146 -9.51 13.36 -10.46
N ASP A 147 -8.65 13.77 -9.55
CA ASP A 147 -7.48 13.01 -9.12
C ASP A 147 -7.01 13.52 -7.75
N ILE A 148 -6.94 12.63 -6.77
CA ILE A 148 -6.74 12.96 -5.37
C ILE A 148 -5.41 12.37 -4.89
N PRO A 149 -4.34 13.17 -4.79
CA PRO A 149 -3.06 12.75 -4.22
C PRO A 149 -3.15 12.33 -2.75
N ALA A 150 -2.16 11.56 -2.32
CA ALA A 150 -1.96 11.10 -0.96
C ALA A 150 -0.47 10.98 -0.63
N PRO A 151 -0.07 10.77 0.64
CA PRO A 151 1.32 10.46 0.98
C PRO A 151 1.78 9.11 0.45
N ASP A 152 3.08 8.99 0.16
CA ASP A 152 3.80 7.77 -0.15
C ASP A 152 5.25 7.88 0.37
N VAL A 153 6.20 7.13 -0.17
CA VAL A 153 7.61 7.16 0.26
C VAL A 153 8.16 8.58 0.24
N TYR A 154 8.74 9.00 1.37
CA TYR A 154 9.33 10.32 1.63
C TYR A 154 8.40 11.52 1.42
N THR A 155 7.10 11.31 1.41
CA THR A 155 6.10 12.37 1.56
C THR A 155 5.24 12.10 2.81
N ASN A 156 4.67 13.15 3.37
CA ASN A 156 3.95 13.10 4.63
C ASN A 156 2.79 14.10 4.65
N SER A 157 2.15 14.25 5.79
CA SER A 157 1.03 15.17 6.00
C SER A 157 1.40 16.64 5.73
N GLN A 158 2.65 17.05 6.01
CA GLN A 158 3.11 18.41 5.71
C GLN A 158 3.22 18.64 4.19
N VAL A 159 3.71 17.67 3.44
CA VAL A 159 3.73 17.72 1.96
C VAL A 159 2.32 17.84 1.40
N MET A 160 1.36 17.08 1.96
CA MET A 160 -0.06 17.18 1.57
C MET A 160 -0.64 18.57 1.88
N ALA A 161 -0.28 19.16 3.02
CA ALA A 161 -0.70 20.53 3.36
C ALA A 161 -0.21 21.54 2.33
N TRP A 162 1.05 21.47 1.87
CA TRP A 162 1.58 22.35 0.83
C TRP A 162 0.90 22.16 -0.54
N ILE A 163 0.55 20.92 -0.91
CA ILE A 163 -0.19 20.65 -2.15
C ILE A 163 -1.61 21.25 -2.07
N MET A 164 -2.31 21.00 -0.96
CA MET A 164 -3.65 21.53 -0.72
C MET A 164 -3.66 23.05 -0.75
N ASP A 165 -2.72 23.68 -0.06
CA ASP A 165 -2.59 25.14 -0.02
C ASP A 165 -2.32 25.71 -1.42
N THR A 166 -1.36 25.15 -2.16
CA THR A 166 -1.03 25.59 -3.52
C THR A 166 -2.24 25.48 -4.47
N TYR A 167 -3.00 24.38 -4.39
CA TYR A 167 -4.22 24.19 -5.15
C TYR A 167 -5.30 25.22 -4.76
N SER A 168 -5.54 25.38 -3.46
CA SER A 168 -6.55 26.28 -2.92
C SER A 168 -6.27 27.74 -3.27
N MET A 169 -5.01 28.18 -3.16
CA MET A 169 -4.59 29.54 -3.57
C MET A 169 -4.88 29.80 -5.05
N THR A 170 -4.66 28.82 -5.92
CA THR A 170 -4.96 28.94 -7.36
C THR A 170 -6.46 29.04 -7.63
N LYS A 171 -7.30 28.39 -6.82
CA LYS A 171 -8.77 28.42 -6.94
C LYS A 171 -9.40 29.60 -6.22
N GLY A 172 -8.69 30.24 -5.27
CA GLY A 172 -9.14 31.41 -4.52
C GLY A 172 -9.96 31.08 -3.26
N PHE A 173 -10.08 29.81 -2.89
CA PHE A 173 -10.76 29.38 -1.65
C PHE A 173 -10.22 28.00 -1.19
N PRO A 174 -10.36 27.65 0.11
CA PRO A 174 -9.89 26.37 0.63
C PRO A 174 -10.62 25.18 0.03
N ILE A 175 -9.86 24.16 -0.45
CA ILE A 175 -10.40 22.92 -1.03
C ILE A 175 -9.67 21.73 -0.37
N PRO A 176 -10.08 21.32 0.84
CA PRO A 176 -9.40 20.24 1.57
C PRO A 176 -9.50 18.88 0.88
N GLY A 177 -10.58 18.60 0.14
CA GLY A 177 -10.78 17.34 -0.56
C GLY A 177 -9.84 17.07 -1.74
N VAL A 178 -8.98 18.04 -2.12
CA VAL A 178 -8.03 17.83 -3.21
C VAL A 178 -6.95 16.81 -2.93
N VAL A 179 -6.63 16.57 -1.66
CA VAL A 179 -5.64 15.57 -1.19
C VAL A 179 -6.15 14.85 0.04
N THR A 180 -5.56 13.70 0.36
CA THR A 180 -5.80 13.01 1.64
C THR A 180 -4.48 12.73 2.37
N GLY A 181 -4.55 12.40 3.66
CA GLY A 181 -3.39 12.26 4.52
C GLY A 181 -2.86 13.58 5.06
N LYS A 182 -3.75 14.59 5.14
CA LYS A 182 -3.47 15.91 5.72
C LYS A 182 -3.29 15.85 7.23
N PRO A 183 -2.70 16.88 7.85
CA PRO A 183 -2.83 17.10 9.28
C PRO A 183 -4.30 17.17 9.70
N ILE A 184 -4.62 16.69 10.90
CA ILE A 184 -6.00 16.72 11.45
C ILE A 184 -6.56 18.15 11.45
N SER A 185 -5.74 19.14 11.82
CA SER A 185 -6.13 20.56 11.82
C SER A 185 -6.50 21.13 10.46
N LEU A 186 -6.21 20.43 9.37
CA LEU A 186 -6.52 20.81 8.00
C LEU A 186 -7.53 19.88 7.32
N GLY A 187 -8.30 19.13 8.09
CA GLY A 187 -9.30 18.19 7.57
C GLY A 187 -8.83 16.75 7.42
N GLY A 188 -7.68 16.39 8.02
CA GLY A 188 -7.26 14.98 8.08
C GLY A 188 -8.22 14.12 8.90
N SER A 189 -8.37 12.85 8.53
CA SER A 189 -9.27 11.91 9.24
C SER A 189 -8.59 11.29 10.44
N LEU A 190 -9.30 11.20 11.56
CA LEU A 190 -8.93 10.32 12.67
C LEU A 190 -8.79 8.88 12.18
N GLY A 191 -7.90 8.10 12.81
CA GLY A 191 -7.66 6.70 12.46
C GLY A 191 -6.82 6.47 11.20
N ARG A 192 -6.47 7.52 10.41
CA ARG A 192 -5.70 7.37 9.17
C ARG A 192 -4.33 6.73 9.40
N ASN A 193 -3.65 7.08 10.49
CA ASN A 193 -2.32 6.55 10.82
C ASN A 193 -2.35 5.04 11.12
N GLU A 194 -3.45 4.53 11.66
CA GLU A 194 -3.61 3.12 12.03
C GLU A 194 -4.25 2.29 10.91
N ALA A 195 -4.80 2.94 9.89
CA ALA A 195 -5.68 2.32 8.91
C ALA A 195 -5.08 1.11 8.19
N THR A 196 -3.80 1.15 7.82
CA THR A 196 -3.15 0.03 7.14
C THR A 196 -3.01 -1.17 8.08
N GLY A 197 -2.47 -0.98 9.28
CA GLY A 197 -2.32 -2.06 10.26
C GLY A 197 -3.68 -2.64 10.71
N ARG A 198 -4.72 -1.79 10.86
CA ARG A 198 -6.09 -2.25 11.13
C ARG A 198 -6.66 -3.06 9.97
N GLY A 199 -6.42 -2.64 8.73
CA GLY A 199 -6.84 -3.41 7.55
C GLY A 199 -6.23 -4.81 7.52
N VAL A 200 -4.93 -4.91 7.81
CA VAL A 200 -4.22 -6.19 7.97
C VAL A 200 -4.88 -7.04 9.08
N PHE A 201 -5.15 -6.43 10.23
CA PHE A 201 -5.80 -7.13 11.35
C PHE A 201 -7.19 -7.65 10.99
N TYR A 202 -8.04 -6.84 10.38
CA TYR A 202 -9.41 -7.25 10.00
C TYR A 202 -9.45 -8.34 8.93
N THR A 203 -8.51 -8.34 7.99
CA THR A 203 -8.40 -9.42 7.01
C THR A 203 -7.84 -10.70 7.63
N LEU A 204 -6.91 -10.60 8.59
CA LEU A 204 -6.43 -11.72 9.38
C LEU A 204 -7.54 -12.34 10.23
N GLU A 205 -8.36 -11.52 10.86
CA GLU A 205 -9.52 -12.00 11.64
C GLU A 205 -10.46 -12.83 10.76
N ALA A 206 -10.81 -12.31 9.58
CA ALA A 206 -11.66 -13.02 8.62
C ALA A 206 -11.01 -14.32 8.10
N ALA A 207 -9.69 -14.32 7.87
CA ALA A 207 -8.95 -15.53 7.47
C ALA A 207 -8.91 -16.59 8.59
N CYS A 208 -8.66 -16.16 9.82
CA CYS A 208 -8.69 -17.03 11.00
C CYS A 208 -10.06 -17.69 11.19
N ASP A 209 -11.14 -16.93 11.02
CA ASP A 209 -12.50 -17.46 11.08
C ASP A 209 -12.76 -18.50 9.99
N HIS A 210 -12.35 -18.19 8.75
CA HIS A 210 -12.49 -19.12 7.62
C HIS A 210 -11.72 -20.44 7.85
N LEU A 211 -10.47 -20.33 8.28
CA LEU A 211 -9.58 -21.48 8.49
C LEU A 211 -9.80 -22.18 9.84
N ARG A 212 -10.67 -21.62 10.69
CA ARG A 212 -10.91 -22.09 12.06
C ARG A 212 -9.65 -22.14 12.92
N ILE A 213 -8.77 -21.15 12.71
CA ILE A 213 -7.57 -20.94 13.51
C ILE A 213 -7.91 -19.88 14.57
N PRO A 214 -7.86 -20.20 15.87
CA PRO A 214 -8.18 -19.20 16.88
C PRO A 214 -7.10 -18.10 16.90
N MET A 215 -7.50 -16.83 16.83
CA MET A 215 -6.56 -15.70 16.99
C MET A 215 -5.88 -15.74 18.35
N LYS A 216 -6.66 -15.96 19.41
CA LYS A 216 -6.14 -16.12 20.76
C LYS A 216 -5.21 -17.31 20.86
N GLY A 217 -3.97 -17.06 21.30
CA GLY A 217 -2.94 -18.08 21.45
C GLY A 217 -2.14 -18.38 20.19
N SER A 218 -2.52 -17.83 19.03
CA SER A 218 -1.74 -17.97 17.79
C SER A 218 -0.38 -17.30 17.91
N LYS A 219 0.67 -17.95 17.41
CA LYS A 219 2.00 -17.40 17.30
C LYS A 219 2.10 -16.52 16.06
N VAL A 220 2.57 -15.29 16.21
CA VAL A 220 2.68 -14.31 15.15
C VAL A 220 4.11 -13.85 14.98
N VAL A 221 4.56 -13.74 13.75
CA VAL A 221 5.83 -13.13 13.35
C VAL A 221 5.55 -11.92 12.48
N VAL A 222 6.15 -10.77 12.79
CA VAL A 222 5.99 -9.53 12.02
C VAL A 222 7.34 -9.07 11.47
N GLN A 223 7.49 -9.14 10.15
CA GLN A 223 8.68 -8.64 9.48
C GLN A 223 8.47 -7.16 9.14
N GLY A 224 9.17 -6.29 9.84
CA GLY A 224 9.02 -4.84 9.69
C GLY A 224 8.13 -4.22 10.78
N PHE A 225 8.74 -3.51 11.73
CA PHE A 225 8.06 -2.82 12.83
C PHE A 225 7.95 -1.31 12.54
N GLY A 226 7.54 -0.99 11.29
CA GLY A 226 7.13 0.34 10.86
C GLY A 226 5.67 0.63 11.22
N ASN A 227 5.07 1.66 10.61
CA ASN A 227 3.70 2.07 10.93
C ASN A 227 2.68 0.92 10.81
N ALA A 228 2.63 0.22 9.67
CA ALA A 228 1.67 -0.86 9.45
C ALA A 228 1.93 -2.07 10.37
N GLY A 229 3.20 -2.52 10.45
CA GLY A 229 3.57 -3.70 11.21
C GLY A 229 3.43 -3.51 12.72
N SER A 230 3.79 -2.35 13.28
CA SER A 230 3.65 -2.08 14.72
C SER A 230 2.18 -2.02 15.15
N ILE A 231 1.32 -1.41 14.33
CA ILE A 231 -0.13 -1.35 14.61
C ILE A 231 -0.77 -2.74 14.47
N ALA A 232 -0.41 -3.51 13.43
CA ALA A 232 -0.90 -4.88 13.30
C ALA A 232 -0.46 -5.74 14.49
N ALA A 233 0.82 -5.66 14.90
CA ALA A 233 1.34 -6.37 16.07
C ALA A 233 0.59 -5.99 17.35
N HIS A 234 0.34 -4.69 17.57
CA HIS A 234 -0.39 -4.20 18.74
C HIS A 234 -1.83 -4.72 18.80
N LEU A 235 -2.53 -4.71 17.67
CA LEU A 235 -3.90 -5.23 17.58
C LEU A 235 -3.94 -6.74 17.81
N LEU A 236 -3.03 -7.50 17.23
CA LEU A 236 -2.91 -8.94 17.44
C LEU A 236 -2.62 -9.28 18.91
N ASP A 237 -1.68 -8.58 19.55
CA ASP A 237 -1.37 -8.72 20.97
C ASP A 237 -2.59 -8.40 21.85
N SER A 238 -3.31 -7.32 21.57
CA SER A 238 -4.54 -6.93 22.30
C SER A 238 -5.66 -7.98 22.18
N HIS A 239 -5.65 -8.80 21.13
CA HIS A 239 -6.56 -9.94 20.93
C HIS A 239 -5.94 -11.28 21.39
N GLN A 240 -4.92 -11.21 22.27
CA GLN A 240 -4.31 -12.35 22.94
C GLN A 240 -3.58 -13.32 21.99
N ALA A 241 -3.14 -12.87 20.82
CA ALA A 241 -2.13 -13.59 20.04
C ALA A 241 -0.74 -13.35 20.64
N TYR A 242 0.18 -14.29 20.44
CA TYR A 242 1.57 -14.18 20.90
C TYR A 242 2.45 -13.68 19.75
N VAL A 243 2.78 -12.41 19.72
CA VAL A 243 3.79 -11.90 18.78
C VAL A 243 5.16 -12.35 19.27
N VAL A 244 5.69 -13.41 18.68
CA VAL A 244 6.92 -14.05 19.12
C VAL A 244 8.17 -13.43 18.52
N ALA A 245 8.09 -12.81 17.34
CA ALA A 245 9.23 -12.14 16.71
C ALA A 245 8.79 -10.93 15.92
N VAL A 246 9.66 -9.90 15.93
CA VAL A 246 9.54 -8.73 15.06
C VAL A 246 10.90 -8.33 14.51
N SER A 247 10.90 -7.60 13.37
CA SER A 247 12.13 -7.02 12.83
C SER A 247 11.95 -5.56 12.42
N ASP A 248 13.06 -4.85 12.29
CA ASP A 248 13.14 -3.61 11.55
C ASP A 248 14.43 -3.59 10.70
N SER A 249 14.78 -2.41 10.14
CA SER A 249 15.96 -2.26 9.28
C SER A 249 17.30 -2.47 10.02
N ARG A 250 17.30 -2.59 11.34
CA ARG A 250 18.50 -2.67 12.18
C ARG A 250 18.63 -3.99 12.93
N GLY A 251 17.58 -4.82 12.99
CA GLY A 251 17.65 -6.11 13.66
C GLY A 251 16.33 -6.82 13.78
N CYS A 252 16.41 -8.06 14.25
CA CYS A 252 15.26 -8.90 14.56
C CYS A 252 15.35 -9.36 16.01
N VAL A 253 14.22 -9.39 16.70
CA VAL A 253 14.11 -9.83 18.09
C VAL A 253 13.06 -10.93 18.24
N TYR A 254 13.35 -11.90 19.09
CA TYR A 254 12.53 -13.08 19.30
C TYR A 254 12.34 -13.37 20.80
N ASN A 255 11.14 -13.78 21.17
CA ASN A 255 10.85 -14.40 22.48
C ASN A 255 9.78 -15.50 22.29
N LYS A 256 10.13 -16.75 22.60
CA LYS A 256 9.21 -17.89 22.45
C LYS A 256 7.89 -17.76 23.23
N ASN A 257 7.87 -16.96 24.29
CA ASN A 257 6.71 -16.74 25.14
C ASN A 257 5.89 -15.49 24.73
N GLY A 258 6.27 -14.84 23.63
CA GLY A 258 5.71 -13.55 23.16
C GLY A 258 6.51 -12.34 23.66
N LEU A 259 6.51 -11.30 22.85
CA LEU A 259 7.08 -10.00 23.12
C LEU A 259 6.01 -9.10 23.76
N ASP A 260 6.40 -8.27 24.74
CA ASP A 260 5.53 -7.23 25.29
C ASP A 260 5.46 -6.05 24.27
N ILE A 261 4.45 -6.11 23.40
CA ILE A 261 4.34 -5.18 22.26
C ILE A 261 4.19 -3.72 22.70
N PRO A 262 3.38 -3.36 23.72
CA PRO A 262 3.35 -2.00 24.23
C PRO A 262 4.73 -1.49 24.68
N LYS A 263 5.49 -2.29 25.40
CA LYS A 263 6.86 -1.89 25.82
C LYS A 263 7.82 -1.83 24.64
N LEU A 264 7.69 -2.72 23.67
CA LEU A 264 8.53 -2.70 22.45
C LEU A 264 8.27 -1.44 21.61
N MET A 265 7.02 -0.98 21.51
CA MET A 265 6.68 0.29 20.83
C MET A 265 7.35 1.47 21.52
N ILE A 266 7.30 1.55 22.87
CA ILE A 266 7.97 2.60 23.67
C ILE A 266 9.51 2.49 23.49
N HIS A 267 10.05 1.27 23.52
CA HIS A 267 11.48 1.04 23.28
C HIS A 267 11.91 1.60 21.93
N LYS A 268 11.16 1.26 20.87
CA LYS A 268 11.45 1.73 19.51
C LYS A 268 11.31 3.24 19.36
N GLU A 269 10.31 3.85 19.98
CA GLU A 269 10.14 5.30 19.97
C GLU A 269 11.36 6.00 20.60
N ARG A 270 11.88 5.45 21.70
CA ARG A 270 13.03 6.00 22.42
C ARG A 270 14.37 5.76 21.73
N THR A 271 14.58 4.57 21.12
CA THR A 271 15.88 4.14 20.59
C THR A 271 15.96 4.22 19.07
N GLY A 272 14.82 4.28 18.37
CA GLY A 272 14.70 4.21 16.93
C GLY A 272 14.77 2.79 16.34
N VAL A 273 15.00 1.75 17.17
CA VAL A 273 15.23 0.36 16.73
C VAL A 273 14.47 -0.64 17.60
N VAL A 274 14.25 -1.86 17.08
CA VAL A 274 13.74 -2.99 17.86
C VAL A 274 14.85 -3.80 18.54
N ALA A 275 16.08 -3.67 18.04
CA ALA A 275 17.25 -4.37 18.57
C ALA A 275 17.46 -4.07 20.06
N ASP A 276 18.05 -5.02 20.78
CA ASP A 276 18.35 -4.93 22.20
C ASP A 276 17.12 -4.72 23.10
N PHE A 277 15.94 -5.15 22.66
CA PHE A 277 14.74 -5.10 23.48
C PHE A 277 14.88 -6.07 24.68
N PRO A 278 14.68 -5.59 25.93
CA PRO A 278 14.86 -6.42 27.12
C PRO A 278 13.96 -7.66 27.13
N GLY A 279 14.55 -8.83 27.43
CA GLY A 279 13.83 -10.10 27.48
C GLY A 279 13.60 -10.75 26.13
N SER A 280 14.26 -10.30 25.09
CA SER A 280 14.28 -10.92 23.77
C SER A 280 15.68 -11.39 23.39
N GLU A 281 15.74 -12.30 22.41
CA GLU A 281 16.96 -12.82 21.80
C GLU A 281 17.09 -12.25 20.38
N PRO A 282 18.30 -11.87 19.93
CA PRO A 282 18.52 -11.48 18.55
C PRO A 282 18.49 -12.72 17.64
N ILE A 283 17.85 -12.62 16.49
CA ILE A 283 17.82 -13.63 15.43
C ILE A 283 18.14 -12.99 14.07
N SER A 284 18.51 -13.81 13.09
CA SER A 284 18.73 -13.35 11.73
C SER A 284 17.41 -13.14 10.95
N PRO A 285 17.39 -12.34 9.87
CA PRO A 285 16.21 -12.21 9.02
C PRO A 285 15.72 -13.54 8.40
N ASN A 286 16.62 -14.44 8.06
CA ASN A 286 16.27 -15.77 7.54
C ASN A 286 15.65 -16.66 8.60
N GLU A 287 16.18 -16.64 9.83
CA GLU A 287 15.57 -17.36 10.96
C GLU A 287 14.18 -16.83 11.24
N LEU A 288 13.96 -15.49 11.19
CA LEU A 288 12.65 -14.89 11.41
C LEU A 288 11.59 -15.43 10.43
N LEU A 289 11.89 -15.52 9.14
CA LEU A 289 10.96 -16.03 8.12
C LEU A 289 10.69 -17.54 8.26
N SER A 290 11.62 -18.28 8.86
CA SER A 290 11.52 -19.75 9.04
C SER A 290 10.98 -20.19 10.41
N LEU A 291 10.61 -19.24 11.28
CA LEU A 291 10.03 -19.55 12.59
C LEU A 291 8.74 -20.35 12.45
N ASP A 292 8.55 -21.29 13.36
CA ASP A 292 7.28 -22.02 13.51
C ASP A 292 6.23 -21.08 14.12
N CYS A 293 5.29 -20.63 13.28
CA CYS A 293 4.24 -19.69 13.66
C CYS A 293 2.93 -20.00 12.93
N ASP A 294 1.82 -19.46 13.45
CA ASP A 294 0.52 -19.57 12.79
C ASP A 294 0.37 -18.45 11.73
N ILE A 295 0.87 -17.26 12.03
CA ILE A 295 0.70 -16.06 11.20
C ILE A 295 2.04 -15.38 10.95
N LEU A 296 2.36 -15.11 9.68
CA LEU A 296 3.49 -14.29 9.25
C LEU A 296 2.96 -13.03 8.58
N VAL A 297 3.42 -11.86 9.05
CA VAL A 297 3.04 -10.55 8.51
C VAL A 297 4.27 -9.87 7.90
N PRO A 298 4.52 -10.02 6.60
CA PRO A 298 5.56 -9.25 5.90
C PRO A 298 5.09 -7.80 5.72
N ALA A 299 5.71 -6.88 6.48
CA ALA A 299 5.36 -5.46 6.56
C ALA A 299 6.56 -4.54 6.27
N ALA A 300 7.64 -5.04 5.65
CA ALA A 300 8.87 -4.29 5.42
C ALA A 300 9.07 -3.93 3.94
N LEU A 301 9.63 -4.83 3.16
CA LEU A 301 10.09 -4.60 1.80
C LEU A 301 9.38 -5.50 0.79
N GLU A 302 9.38 -5.08 -0.45
CA GLU A 302 9.03 -5.92 -1.59
C GLU A 302 10.00 -7.10 -1.75
N ASN A 303 9.52 -8.20 -2.33
CA ASN A 303 10.30 -9.41 -2.60
C ASN A 303 11.00 -10.02 -1.36
N ALA A 304 10.46 -9.81 -0.16
CA ALA A 304 11.02 -10.37 1.07
C ALA A 304 10.91 -11.90 1.13
N ILE A 305 9.85 -12.46 0.53
CA ILE A 305 9.64 -13.89 0.35
C ILE A 305 9.71 -14.19 -1.15
N HIS A 306 10.71 -14.96 -1.55
CA HIS A 306 11.02 -15.30 -2.94
C HIS A 306 11.29 -16.81 -3.08
N GLU A 307 11.50 -17.29 -4.27
CA GLU A 307 11.68 -18.72 -4.59
C GLU A 307 12.71 -19.43 -3.70
N ASP A 308 13.81 -18.75 -3.37
CA ASP A 308 14.89 -19.38 -2.59
C ASP A 308 14.54 -19.58 -1.11
N ASN A 309 13.63 -18.75 -0.53
CA ASN A 309 13.29 -18.81 0.90
C ASN A 309 11.84 -19.24 1.21
N ALA A 310 10.94 -19.23 0.22
CA ALA A 310 9.53 -19.62 0.40
C ALA A 310 9.37 -21.05 0.97
N HIS A 311 10.27 -21.96 0.60
CA HIS A 311 10.27 -23.33 1.12
C HIS A 311 10.50 -23.40 2.64
N SER A 312 11.18 -22.40 3.23
CA SER A 312 11.46 -22.35 4.67
C SER A 312 10.29 -21.78 5.50
N VAL A 313 9.35 -21.07 4.89
CA VAL A 313 8.19 -20.49 5.59
C VAL A 313 7.33 -21.60 6.20
N ARG A 314 7.01 -21.49 7.49
CA ARG A 314 6.23 -22.47 8.25
C ARG A 314 4.88 -21.92 8.75
N ALA A 315 4.59 -20.68 8.42
CA ALA A 315 3.31 -20.06 8.77
C ALA A 315 2.14 -20.76 8.08
N LYS A 316 0.98 -20.78 8.75
CA LYS A 316 -0.28 -21.23 8.16
C LYS A 316 -0.94 -20.12 7.32
N ILE A 317 -0.75 -18.86 7.77
CA ILE A 317 -1.28 -17.67 7.11
C ILE A 317 -0.13 -16.70 6.86
N VAL A 318 -0.04 -16.18 5.64
CA VAL A 318 0.82 -15.04 5.28
C VAL A 318 -0.07 -13.86 4.93
N ALA A 319 0.07 -12.73 5.65
CA ALA A 319 -0.73 -11.52 5.43
C ALA A 319 0.16 -10.37 4.95
N GLU A 320 0.06 -10.00 3.69
CA GLU A 320 0.91 -9.01 3.04
C GLU A 320 0.58 -7.57 3.46
N ALA A 321 1.27 -7.07 4.47
CA ALA A 321 1.13 -5.69 4.94
C ALA A 321 1.97 -4.69 4.11
N ALA A 322 3.11 -5.11 3.57
CA ALA A 322 3.88 -4.36 2.58
C ALA A 322 3.26 -4.49 1.17
N ASN A 323 3.74 -3.72 0.20
CA ASN A 323 3.39 -3.92 -1.20
C ASN A 323 4.36 -4.93 -1.84
N GLY A 324 3.81 -5.96 -2.50
CA GLY A 324 4.58 -6.99 -3.20
C GLY A 324 5.65 -7.72 -2.36
N PRO A 325 5.39 -8.09 -1.09
CA PRO A 325 6.43 -8.73 -0.27
C PRO A 325 6.69 -10.19 -0.67
N VAL A 326 5.76 -10.82 -1.39
CA VAL A 326 5.86 -12.20 -1.88
C VAL A 326 5.92 -12.17 -3.40
N THR A 327 6.95 -12.81 -4.00
CA THR A 327 7.06 -12.92 -5.46
C THR A 327 6.03 -13.91 -6.03
N PRO A 328 5.67 -13.81 -7.32
CA PRO A 328 4.73 -14.76 -7.95
C PRO A 328 5.17 -16.21 -7.85
N GLU A 329 6.47 -16.48 -7.98
CA GLU A 329 7.05 -17.82 -7.84
C GLU A 329 6.90 -18.34 -6.41
N ALA A 330 7.15 -17.48 -5.41
CA ALA A 330 6.97 -17.80 -3.99
C ALA A 330 5.50 -18.04 -3.64
N ASP A 331 4.57 -17.31 -4.24
CA ASP A 331 3.13 -17.48 -4.02
C ASP A 331 2.69 -18.91 -4.40
N ASN A 332 3.13 -19.42 -5.56
CA ASN A 332 2.87 -20.81 -5.98
C ASN A 332 3.49 -21.84 -5.01
N ILE A 333 4.69 -21.59 -4.49
CA ILE A 333 5.35 -22.47 -3.53
C ILE A 333 4.57 -22.49 -2.20
N LEU A 334 4.12 -21.35 -1.72
CA LEU A 334 3.33 -21.24 -0.50
C LEU A 334 1.99 -21.95 -0.64
N GLU A 335 1.28 -21.77 -1.75
CA GLU A 335 0.03 -22.47 -2.05
C GLU A 335 0.23 -24.00 -2.05
N ALA A 336 1.27 -24.49 -2.75
CA ALA A 336 1.58 -25.93 -2.78
C ALA A 336 1.90 -26.52 -1.38
N LYS A 337 2.32 -25.67 -0.42
CA LYS A 337 2.53 -26.03 0.98
C LYS A 337 1.27 -25.93 1.83
N GLY A 338 0.15 -25.46 1.28
CA GLY A 338 -1.09 -25.20 1.99
C GLY A 338 -1.05 -23.97 2.89
N VAL A 339 -0.18 -23.00 2.60
CA VAL A 339 -0.12 -21.72 3.29
C VAL A 339 -1.18 -20.80 2.69
N PHE A 340 -2.07 -20.27 3.51
CA PHE A 340 -3.10 -19.33 3.07
C PHE A 340 -2.52 -17.90 2.98
N LEU A 341 -2.45 -17.34 1.77
CA LEU A 341 -1.91 -16.01 1.54
C LEU A 341 -3.03 -14.99 1.38
N ILE A 342 -2.97 -13.87 2.14
CA ILE A 342 -3.83 -12.70 1.96
C ILE A 342 -3.04 -11.66 1.15
N PRO A 343 -3.41 -11.39 -0.13
CA PRO A 343 -2.61 -10.54 -1.01
C PRO A 343 -2.66 -9.06 -0.61
N ASP A 344 -1.61 -8.34 -0.91
CA ASP A 344 -1.38 -6.94 -0.55
C ASP A 344 -2.48 -5.97 -1.02
N ILE A 345 -2.99 -6.15 -2.25
CA ILE A 345 -4.07 -5.30 -2.79
C ILE A 345 -5.37 -5.39 -2.00
N LEU A 346 -5.54 -6.42 -1.18
CA LEU A 346 -6.62 -6.59 -0.20
C LEU A 346 -6.11 -6.27 1.20
N CYS A 347 -5.07 -6.93 1.67
CA CYS A 347 -4.61 -6.92 3.04
C CYS A 347 -4.26 -5.51 3.56
N ASN A 348 -3.49 -4.75 2.80
CA ASN A 348 -3.03 -3.41 3.19
C ASN A 348 -3.93 -2.27 2.66
N ALA A 349 -5.08 -2.58 2.08
CA ALA A 349 -5.99 -1.59 1.50
C ALA A 349 -6.72 -0.71 2.54
N GLY A 350 -6.55 -0.97 3.83
CA GLY A 350 -7.11 -0.13 4.89
C GLY A 350 -6.70 1.33 4.76
N GLY A 351 -5.45 1.59 4.36
CA GLY A 351 -4.93 2.95 4.16
C GLY A 351 -5.70 3.74 3.10
N VAL A 352 -5.97 3.16 1.94
CA VAL A 352 -6.73 3.83 0.88
C VAL A 352 -8.21 3.93 1.23
N THR A 353 -8.75 2.96 1.96
CA THR A 353 -10.15 2.99 2.46
C THR A 353 -10.38 4.16 3.39
N VAL A 354 -9.50 4.39 4.39
CA VAL A 354 -9.64 5.57 5.27
C VAL A 354 -9.30 6.87 4.53
N SER A 355 -8.44 6.84 3.50
CA SER A 355 -8.29 8.01 2.62
C SER A 355 -9.59 8.35 1.88
N TYR A 356 -10.39 7.35 1.48
CA TYR A 356 -11.74 7.60 0.95
C TYR A 356 -12.64 8.23 2.01
N PHE A 357 -12.62 7.75 3.24
CA PHE A 357 -13.40 8.35 4.33
C PHE A 357 -12.99 9.79 4.63
N GLU A 358 -11.69 10.11 4.59
CA GLU A 358 -11.20 11.48 4.73
C GLU A 358 -11.78 12.37 3.64
N TRP A 359 -11.71 11.96 2.39
CA TRP A 359 -12.29 12.70 1.26
C TRP A 359 -13.82 12.91 1.42
N VAL A 360 -14.57 11.88 1.86
CA VAL A 360 -16.01 12.01 2.13
C VAL A 360 -16.28 13.04 3.21
N GLN A 361 -15.50 13.04 4.29
CA GLN A 361 -15.63 13.99 5.40
C GLN A 361 -15.33 15.42 4.94
N ASP A 362 -14.29 15.61 4.10
CA ASP A 362 -13.94 16.91 3.53
C ASP A 362 -15.04 17.44 2.60
N GLU A 363 -15.60 16.61 1.71
CA GLU A 363 -16.66 17.01 0.76
C GLU A 363 -18.00 17.29 1.46
N GLN A 364 -18.25 16.63 2.59
CA GLN A 364 -19.46 16.82 3.40
C GLN A 364 -19.29 17.87 4.49
N HIS A 365 -18.06 18.32 4.78
CA HIS A 365 -17.74 19.18 5.93
C HIS A 365 -18.20 18.61 7.27
N LEU A 366 -18.20 17.28 7.39
CA LEU A 366 -18.64 16.53 8.58
C LEU A 366 -17.58 15.52 8.99
N PHE A 367 -16.97 15.73 10.14
CA PHE A 367 -15.89 14.89 10.64
C PHE A 367 -16.41 13.81 11.59
N TRP A 368 -15.87 12.60 11.43
CA TRP A 368 -16.26 11.42 12.18
C TRP A 368 -15.32 11.16 13.35
N GLU A 369 -15.84 10.57 14.41
CA GLU A 369 -15.02 10.06 15.50
C GLU A 369 -14.18 8.84 15.05
N ALA A 370 -13.06 8.60 15.73
CA ALA A 370 -12.17 7.50 15.36
C ALA A 370 -12.88 6.14 15.34
N GLN A 371 -13.81 5.89 16.28
CA GLN A 371 -14.54 4.63 16.35
C GLN A 371 -15.47 4.44 15.15
N ASP A 372 -16.07 5.51 14.64
CA ASP A 372 -16.90 5.44 13.41
C ASP A 372 -16.07 5.06 12.20
N VAL A 373 -14.85 5.63 12.09
CA VAL A 373 -13.88 5.28 11.04
C VAL A 373 -13.50 3.80 11.15
N TYR A 374 -13.19 3.31 12.35
CA TYR A 374 -12.80 1.91 12.56
C TYR A 374 -13.92 0.93 12.25
N ASN A 375 -15.14 1.19 12.69
CA ASN A 375 -16.29 0.32 12.43
C ASN A 375 -16.59 0.23 10.91
N ARG A 376 -16.48 1.34 10.19
CA ARG A 376 -16.65 1.38 8.74
C ARG A 376 -15.52 0.65 8.02
N LEU A 377 -14.28 0.85 8.46
CA LEU A 377 -13.11 0.18 7.92
C LEU A 377 -13.22 -1.34 8.07
N GLU A 378 -13.55 -1.82 9.27
CA GLU A 378 -13.75 -3.26 9.54
C GLU A 378 -14.77 -3.87 8.57
N ARG A 379 -15.92 -3.24 8.43
CA ARG A 379 -16.96 -3.72 7.52
C ARG A 379 -16.46 -3.81 6.07
N VAL A 380 -15.77 -2.78 5.57
CA VAL A 380 -15.25 -2.78 4.20
C VAL A 380 -14.22 -3.89 4.02
N MET A 381 -13.25 -4.01 4.94
CA MET A 381 -12.17 -5.00 4.83
C MET A 381 -12.69 -6.44 4.90
N LYS A 382 -13.57 -6.75 5.85
CA LYS A 382 -14.16 -8.10 5.98
C LYS A 382 -15.06 -8.45 4.81
N THR A 383 -15.87 -7.50 4.33
CA THR A 383 -16.71 -7.73 3.13
C THR A 383 -15.84 -8.02 1.92
N SER A 384 -14.81 -7.21 1.67
CA SER A 384 -13.90 -7.40 0.53
C SER A 384 -13.13 -8.72 0.63
N PHE A 385 -12.68 -9.10 1.83
CA PHE A 385 -12.05 -10.39 2.05
C PHE A 385 -12.98 -11.55 1.66
N ASN A 386 -14.24 -11.52 2.10
CA ASN A 386 -15.21 -12.58 1.80
C ASN A 386 -15.55 -12.66 0.30
N GLU A 387 -15.62 -11.51 -0.40
CA GLU A 387 -15.82 -11.50 -1.85
C GLU A 387 -14.64 -12.10 -2.62
N VAL A 388 -13.40 -11.77 -2.24
CA VAL A 388 -12.20 -12.39 -2.81
C VAL A 388 -12.14 -13.89 -2.51
N LEU A 389 -12.40 -14.27 -1.24
CA LEU A 389 -12.42 -15.66 -0.81
C LEU A 389 -13.44 -16.48 -1.62
N LYS A 390 -14.62 -15.93 -1.87
CA LYS A 390 -15.63 -16.58 -2.69
C LYS A 390 -15.11 -16.93 -4.09
N ILE A 391 -14.46 -15.98 -4.76
CA ILE A 391 -13.86 -16.22 -6.09
C ILE A 391 -12.76 -17.28 -6.00
N HIS A 392 -11.86 -17.19 -5.01
CA HIS A 392 -10.81 -18.18 -4.77
C HIS A 392 -11.37 -19.61 -4.68
N LEU A 393 -12.42 -19.81 -3.88
CA LEU A 393 -13.03 -21.11 -3.66
C LEU A 393 -13.81 -21.62 -4.90
N GLU A 394 -14.56 -20.75 -5.57
CA GLU A 394 -15.38 -21.10 -6.73
C GLU A 394 -14.54 -21.38 -7.99
N ARG A 395 -13.50 -20.57 -8.23
CA ARG A 395 -12.63 -20.67 -9.41
C ARG A 395 -11.40 -21.54 -9.19
N LYS A 396 -11.06 -21.86 -7.92
CA LYS A 396 -9.86 -22.63 -7.52
C LYS A 396 -8.56 -21.98 -8.03
N VAL A 397 -8.47 -20.65 -7.91
CA VAL A 397 -7.31 -19.83 -8.25
C VAL A 397 -6.67 -19.29 -6.99
N LEU A 398 -5.42 -18.83 -7.02
CA LEU A 398 -4.76 -18.17 -5.88
C LEU A 398 -5.59 -16.99 -5.36
N MET A 399 -5.51 -16.70 -4.06
CA MET A 399 -6.17 -15.52 -3.47
C MET A 399 -5.73 -14.21 -4.16
N ARG A 400 -4.49 -14.10 -4.61
CA ARG A 400 -3.97 -12.97 -5.37
C ARG A 400 -4.67 -12.85 -6.73
N THR A 401 -4.78 -13.95 -7.47
CA THR A 401 -5.52 -13.97 -8.74
C THR A 401 -6.98 -13.62 -8.52
N ALA A 402 -7.63 -14.19 -7.50
CA ALA A 402 -9.02 -13.88 -7.14
C ALA A 402 -9.23 -12.39 -6.81
N ALA A 403 -8.30 -11.77 -6.07
CA ALA A 403 -8.35 -10.34 -5.77
C ALA A 403 -8.21 -9.48 -7.03
N ASN A 404 -7.26 -9.81 -7.92
CA ASN A 404 -7.12 -9.14 -9.21
C ASN A 404 -8.37 -9.32 -10.08
N MET A 405 -8.94 -10.53 -10.17
CA MET A 405 -10.18 -10.80 -10.89
C MET A 405 -11.32 -9.92 -10.38
N LEU A 406 -11.50 -9.82 -9.06
CA LEU A 406 -12.53 -8.96 -8.47
C LEU A 406 -12.32 -7.49 -8.83
N GLY A 407 -11.09 -6.99 -8.69
CA GLY A 407 -10.76 -5.60 -9.02
C GLY A 407 -11.00 -5.30 -10.51
N ILE A 408 -10.48 -6.15 -11.38
CA ILE A 408 -10.58 -6.01 -12.84
C ILE A 408 -12.03 -6.12 -13.31
N SER A 409 -12.80 -7.09 -12.82
CA SER A 409 -14.21 -7.27 -13.21
C SER A 409 -15.06 -6.02 -12.88
N ARG A 410 -14.84 -5.39 -11.73
CA ARG A 410 -15.53 -4.15 -11.35
C ARG A 410 -15.17 -2.96 -12.22
N VAL A 411 -13.91 -2.86 -12.65
CA VAL A 411 -13.47 -1.80 -13.57
C VAL A 411 -14.01 -2.08 -14.97
N ALA A 412 -13.97 -3.32 -15.43
CA ALA A 412 -14.50 -3.76 -16.71
C ALA A 412 -16.01 -3.47 -16.82
N GLU A 413 -16.79 -3.81 -15.78
CA GLU A 413 -18.22 -3.50 -15.71
C GLU A 413 -18.47 -1.99 -15.82
N ALA A 414 -17.76 -1.18 -15.02
CA ALA A 414 -17.91 0.27 -15.05
C ALA A 414 -17.53 0.86 -16.42
N THR A 415 -16.48 0.35 -17.06
CA THR A 415 -16.06 0.77 -18.40
C THR A 415 -17.10 0.41 -19.45
N THR A 416 -17.65 -0.81 -19.39
CA THR A 416 -18.69 -1.27 -20.31
C THR A 416 -19.97 -0.44 -20.19
N LEU A 417 -20.41 -0.16 -18.94
CA LEU A 417 -21.60 0.66 -18.69
C LEU A 417 -21.44 2.12 -19.15
N ARG A 418 -20.24 2.67 -19.09
CA ARG A 418 -19.94 4.03 -19.60
C ARG A 418 -19.89 4.07 -21.12
N GLY A 419 -19.50 2.98 -21.76
CA GLY A 419 -19.31 2.90 -23.21
C GLY A 419 -18.10 3.71 -23.70
N LEU A 420 -17.99 3.79 -25.02
CA LEU A 420 -16.98 4.62 -25.71
C LEU A 420 -17.59 5.96 -26.09
N TYR A 421 -16.85 7.05 -25.88
CA TYR A 421 -17.19 8.41 -26.30
C TYR A 421 -16.11 8.93 -27.23
N PRO A 422 -16.54 9.64 -28.29
CA PRO A 422 -17.65 9.40 -29.24
C PRO A 422 -17.32 8.27 -30.20
#